data_01b0eaed56aeed01c7ed32e902810572
#
_entry.id   01b0eaed56aeed01c7ed32e902810572
#
_cell.length_a   1.000
_cell.length_b   1.000
_cell.length_c   1.000
_cell.angle_alpha   90.00
_cell.angle_beta   90.00
_cell.angle_gamma   90.00
#
_symmetry.space_group_name_H-M   'P 1'
#
loop_
_entity.id
_entity.type
_entity.pdbx_description
1 polymer ?
#
loop_
_entity_poly.entity_id
_entity_poly.type
_entity_poly.pdbx_seq_one_letter_code
_entity_poly.pdbx_strand_id
1 'polypeptide(L)'
;MKKRITLLLSFLLAVTTLYGQSTIWTAEKANAWYAKQGWIRGCNFQPSTAINQLEMFQAATFDPQTIDRELGWAEGLGLNAMRVYLHHVAWTSDREGFKKRLDQYLQISNRHGIKTILVFFDDCWNDTYQAGKQPEPKPGVHNSGWVRDPGTMLLNHPDSLPMLERYVKDVMTTFKNDERILLWDLYNEPGNSGLLDKSMPLLKAVFSWARAVNPSQPISAGVWSWSNKFTELNKFQLENSDVITYHHYGYIDKHKELIKDLRKHNRPLICTEYMARRNGSLFQTIMPMLKAENIGAINWGFVSGKTNTIFAWDTPIANGKEPELWFHDIYRKDGTPFSQNEVDTIKGLTGKK
;
A
#
# COMPACT_ATOMS: atom_id res chain seq x y z
N MET A 1 34.19 -54.29 -52.05
CA MET A 1 34.15 -52.87 -51.57
C MET A 1 32.85 -52.64 -50.80
N LYS A 2 32.88 -52.65 -49.46
CA LYS A 2 31.71 -52.37 -48.63
C LYS A 2 31.87 -50.95 -48.10
N LYS A 3 30.94 -50.03 -48.52
CA LYS A 3 30.88 -48.66 -47.99
C LYS A 3 30.20 -48.71 -46.63
N ARG A 4 30.90 -48.25 -45.57
CA ARG A 4 30.32 -47.99 -44.25
C ARG A 4 29.76 -46.59 -44.25
N ILE A 5 28.45 -46.46 -44.04
CA ILE A 5 27.75 -45.22 -43.81
C ILE A 5 27.77 -44.96 -42.30
N THR A 6 28.50 -43.93 -41.87
CA THR A 6 28.54 -43.49 -40.46
C THR A 6 27.42 -42.48 -40.28
N LEU A 7 26.40 -42.85 -39.51
CA LEU A 7 25.29 -41.97 -39.13
C LEU A 7 25.74 -41.14 -37.91
N LEU A 8 25.94 -39.82 -38.09
CA LEU A 8 26.11 -38.87 -36.97
C LEU A 8 24.73 -38.52 -36.43
N LEU A 9 24.40 -39.01 -35.24
CA LEU A 9 23.26 -38.52 -34.45
C LEU A 9 23.66 -37.26 -33.70
N SER A 10 23.19 -36.11 -34.17
CA SER A 10 23.31 -34.84 -33.44
C SER A 10 22.22 -34.78 -32.34
N PHE A 11 22.63 -34.93 -31.10
CA PHE A 11 21.75 -34.71 -29.95
C PHE A 11 21.60 -33.18 -29.73
N LEU A 12 20.48 -32.61 -30.13
CA LEU A 12 20.09 -31.28 -29.72
C LEU A 12 19.58 -31.35 -28.26
N LEU A 13 20.41 -30.93 -27.30
CA LEU A 13 19.95 -30.64 -25.94
C LEU A 13 19.09 -29.37 -25.98
N ALA A 14 17.79 -29.53 -25.98
CA ALA A 14 16.87 -28.43 -25.70
C ALA A 14 16.96 -28.14 -24.19
N VAL A 15 17.70 -27.11 -23.81
CA VAL A 15 17.66 -26.56 -22.46
C VAL A 15 16.32 -25.78 -22.34
N THR A 16 15.30 -26.46 -21.88
CA THR A 16 14.08 -25.80 -21.41
C THR A 16 14.41 -25.13 -20.09
N THR A 17 14.67 -23.83 -20.11
CA THR A 17 14.64 -23.01 -18.89
C THR A 17 13.22 -23.05 -18.35
N LEU A 18 12.97 -23.94 -17.39
CA LEU A 18 11.80 -23.86 -16.52
C LEU A 18 11.93 -22.57 -15.73
N TYR A 19 11.27 -21.52 -16.19
CA TYR A 19 10.96 -20.37 -15.35
C TYR A 19 10.00 -20.87 -14.27
N GLY A 20 10.53 -21.38 -13.17
CA GLY A 20 9.75 -21.72 -11.99
C GLY A 20 9.05 -20.47 -11.51
N GLN A 21 7.74 -20.56 -11.32
CA GLN A 21 6.97 -19.50 -10.68
C GLN A 21 7.64 -19.17 -9.34
N SER A 22 7.93 -17.88 -9.07
CA SER A 22 8.56 -17.45 -7.83
C SER A 22 7.75 -17.99 -6.64
N THR A 23 8.42 -18.68 -5.75
CA THR A 23 7.81 -19.21 -4.54
C THR A 23 7.66 -18.11 -3.49
N ILE A 24 6.77 -18.32 -2.53
CA ILE A 24 6.67 -17.46 -1.33
C ILE A 24 8.04 -17.46 -0.64
N TRP A 25 8.50 -16.30 -0.20
CA TRP A 25 9.77 -16.22 0.54
C TRP A 25 9.73 -17.12 1.78
N THR A 26 10.85 -17.76 2.09
CA THR A 26 10.97 -18.44 3.38
C THR A 26 10.91 -17.42 4.52
N ALA A 27 10.56 -17.87 5.71
CA ALA A 27 10.54 -17.01 6.91
C ALA A 27 11.93 -16.38 7.15
N GLU A 28 13.02 -17.15 6.95
CA GLU A 28 14.39 -16.68 7.10
C GLU A 28 14.71 -15.54 6.12
N LYS A 29 14.34 -15.69 4.84
CA LYS A 29 14.53 -14.65 3.83
C LYS A 29 13.76 -13.38 4.18
N ALA A 30 12.49 -13.51 4.59
CA ALA A 30 11.65 -12.39 4.96
C ALA A 30 12.19 -11.65 6.20
N ASN A 31 12.59 -12.38 7.24
CA ASN A 31 13.16 -11.80 8.45
C ASN A 31 14.53 -11.14 8.18
N ALA A 32 15.39 -11.76 7.36
CA ALA A 32 16.67 -11.17 6.94
C ALA A 32 16.48 -9.89 6.11
N TRP A 33 15.47 -9.86 5.23
CA TRP A 33 15.11 -8.64 4.50
C TRP A 33 14.65 -7.53 5.46
N TYR A 34 13.74 -7.84 6.39
CA TYR A 34 13.21 -6.86 7.34
C TYR A 34 14.31 -6.27 8.23
N ALA A 35 15.23 -7.11 8.72
CA ALA A 35 16.35 -6.68 9.55
C ALA A 35 17.23 -5.61 8.86
N LYS A 36 17.37 -5.69 7.51
CA LYS A 36 18.13 -4.70 6.72
C LYS A 36 17.44 -3.35 6.58
N GLN A 37 16.10 -3.29 6.75
CA GLN A 37 15.38 -2.02 6.62
C GLN A 37 15.47 -1.16 7.90
N GLY A 38 15.86 -1.75 9.04
CA GLY A 38 15.68 -1.14 10.34
C GLY A 38 14.19 -0.99 10.69
N TRP A 39 13.88 -0.19 11.70
CA TRP A 39 12.47 0.05 12.04
C TRP A 39 11.77 0.87 10.97
N ILE A 40 10.80 0.27 10.27
CA ILE A 40 9.96 0.91 9.26
C ILE A 40 8.92 1.78 9.97
N ARG A 41 8.83 3.06 9.60
CA ARG A 41 7.85 4.01 10.13
C ARG A 41 7.48 5.03 9.06
N GLY A 42 6.19 5.32 8.97
CA GLY A 42 5.69 6.18 7.90
C GLY A 42 4.20 6.42 7.97
N CYS A 43 3.64 6.85 6.86
CA CYS A 43 2.19 7.03 6.74
C CYS A 43 1.68 6.60 5.36
N ASN A 44 0.36 6.40 5.28
CA ASN A 44 -0.34 6.38 4.01
C ASN A 44 -0.34 7.79 3.44
N PHE A 45 0.20 7.96 2.24
CA PHE A 45 0.44 9.27 1.66
C PHE A 45 -0.44 9.52 0.43
N GLN A 46 -1.18 10.60 0.50
CA GLN A 46 -1.90 11.23 -0.58
C GLN A 46 -1.58 12.73 -0.47
N PRO A 47 -1.04 13.39 -1.51
CA PRO A 47 -0.74 14.83 -1.40
C PRO A 47 -2.02 15.62 -1.14
N SER A 48 -1.93 16.66 -0.34
CA SER A 48 -3.09 17.46 0.08
C SER A 48 -3.90 18.06 -1.08
N THR A 49 -3.30 18.13 -2.26
CA THR A 49 -3.92 18.63 -3.50
C THR A 49 -4.69 17.57 -4.28
N ALA A 50 -4.60 16.29 -3.90
CA ALA A 50 -5.28 15.20 -4.59
C ALA A 50 -6.36 14.55 -3.72
N ILE A 51 -7.56 14.35 -4.28
CA ILE A 51 -8.69 13.73 -3.59
C ILE A 51 -8.62 12.19 -3.61
N ASN A 52 -7.92 11.63 -4.61
CA ASN A 52 -7.80 10.19 -4.81
C ASN A 52 -6.56 9.84 -5.65
N GLN A 53 -6.37 8.55 -5.87
CA GLN A 53 -5.26 7.98 -6.61
C GLN A 53 -5.20 8.49 -8.08
N LEU A 54 -6.37 8.77 -8.69
CA LEU A 54 -6.43 9.31 -10.05
C LEU A 54 -5.91 10.74 -10.09
N GLU A 55 -6.34 11.60 -9.17
CA GLU A 55 -5.87 12.99 -9.11
C GLU A 55 -4.36 13.05 -8.80
N MET A 56 -3.85 12.11 -7.99
CA MET A 56 -2.42 12.02 -7.70
C MET A 56 -1.58 11.67 -8.94
N PHE A 57 -2.04 10.78 -9.83
CA PHE A 57 -1.18 10.22 -10.88
C PHE A 57 -1.58 10.56 -12.32
N GLN A 58 -2.66 11.30 -12.57
CA GLN A 58 -3.00 11.78 -13.91
C GLN A 58 -2.12 12.95 -14.35
N ALA A 59 -1.85 13.06 -15.66
CA ALA A 59 -0.94 14.09 -16.20
C ALA A 59 -1.35 15.54 -15.88
N ALA A 60 -2.65 15.81 -15.87
CA ALA A 60 -3.18 17.15 -15.66
C ALA A 60 -3.13 17.62 -14.20
N THR A 61 -2.96 16.68 -13.26
CA THR A 61 -3.13 16.94 -11.81
C THR A 61 -1.94 16.49 -10.97
N PHE A 62 -0.96 15.82 -11.55
CA PHE A 62 0.26 15.42 -10.87
C PHE A 62 1.02 16.65 -10.35
N ASP A 63 1.19 16.75 -9.04
CA ASP A 63 1.76 17.93 -8.36
C ASP A 63 3.06 17.57 -7.61
N PRO A 64 4.21 17.55 -8.33
CA PRO A 64 5.49 17.19 -7.74
C PRO A 64 5.97 18.19 -6.70
N GLN A 65 5.52 19.47 -6.75
CA GLN A 65 5.93 20.50 -5.79
C GLN A 65 5.27 20.27 -4.43
N THR A 66 3.97 19.96 -4.40
CA THR A 66 3.29 19.60 -3.16
C THR A 66 3.82 18.27 -2.60
N ILE A 67 4.06 17.28 -3.46
CA ILE A 67 4.66 16.00 -3.05
C ILE A 67 6.03 16.24 -2.39
N ASP A 68 6.91 17.01 -3.00
CA ASP A 68 8.27 17.29 -2.47
C ASP A 68 8.19 18.02 -1.12
N ARG A 69 7.36 19.06 -1.02
CA ARG A 69 7.17 19.82 0.22
C ARG A 69 6.66 18.93 1.37
N GLU A 70 5.63 18.12 1.12
CA GLU A 70 5.01 17.29 2.15
C GLU A 70 5.91 16.12 2.56
N LEU A 71 6.65 15.52 1.62
CA LEU A 71 7.67 14.52 1.94
C LEU A 71 8.85 15.12 2.72
N GLY A 72 9.17 16.39 2.51
CA GLY A 72 10.11 17.14 3.37
C GLY A 72 9.64 17.24 4.82
N TRP A 73 8.35 17.44 5.06
CA TRP A 73 7.80 17.39 6.43
C TRP A 73 7.88 15.99 7.04
N ALA A 74 7.67 14.95 6.23
CA ALA A 74 7.82 13.57 6.67
C ALA A 74 9.27 13.23 7.03
N GLU A 75 10.24 13.69 6.25
CA GLU A 75 11.67 13.61 6.58
C GLU A 75 11.96 14.31 7.91
N GLY A 76 11.37 15.50 8.12
CA GLY A 76 11.47 16.26 9.38
C GLY A 76 10.94 15.50 10.61
N LEU A 77 9.99 14.60 10.43
CA LEU A 77 9.51 13.67 11.45
C LEU A 77 10.39 12.41 11.58
N GLY A 78 11.33 12.18 10.67
CA GLY A 78 12.14 10.97 10.60
C GLY A 78 11.37 9.75 10.10
N LEU A 79 10.30 9.94 9.33
CA LEU A 79 9.62 8.86 8.62
C LEU A 79 10.52 8.35 7.48
N ASN A 80 10.49 7.06 7.20
CA ASN A 80 11.33 6.42 6.19
C ASN A 80 10.54 5.56 5.19
N ALA A 81 9.22 5.55 5.29
CA ALA A 81 8.34 4.81 4.39
C ALA A 81 7.05 5.59 4.11
N MET A 82 6.56 5.52 2.88
CA MET A 82 5.23 5.98 2.48
C MET A 82 4.47 4.83 1.83
N ARG A 83 3.19 4.68 2.16
CA ARG A 83 2.29 3.75 1.47
C ARG A 83 1.40 4.55 0.53
N VAL A 84 1.46 4.24 -0.77
CA VAL A 84 0.86 5.02 -1.85
C VAL A 84 0.03 4.11 -2.75
N TYR A 85 -1.15 4.57 -3.11
CA TYR A 85 -2.11 3.82 -3.89
C TYR A 85 -2.02 4.17 -5.38
N LEU A 86 -1.99 3.15 -6.21
CA LEU A 86 -2.06 3.25 -7.66
C LEU A 86 -3.52 3.07 -8.11
N HIS A 87 -3.79 3.30 -9.40
CA HIS A 87 -5.10 3.01 -9.99
C HIS A 87 -4.98 2.65 -11.47
N HIS A 88 -5.65 1.56 -11.89
CA HIS A 88 -5.56 1.07 -13.26
C HIS A 88 -6.01 2.10 -14.31
N VAL A 89 -6.97 2.98 -13.98
CA VAL A 89 -7.44 4.03 -14.91
C VAL A 89 -6.35 5.07 -15.20
N ALA A 90 -5.55 5.46 -14.20
CA ALA A 90 -4.43 6.36 -14.44
C ALA A 90 -3.40 5.74 -15.39
N TRP A 91 -3.17 4.42 -15.26
CA TRP A 91 -2.30 3.66 -16.15
C TRP A 91 -2.94 3.45 -17.53
N THR A 92 -4.21 3.05 -17.65
CA THR A 92 -4.86 2.81 -18.95
C THR A 92 -4.98 4.07 -19.79
N SER A 93 -5.16 5.22 -19.15
CA SER A 93 -5.29 6.52 -19.83
C SER A 93 -3.99 7.02 -20.44
N ASP A 94 -2.84 6.72 -19.83
CA ASP A 94 -1.52 7.20 -20.28
C ASP A 94 -0.41 6.33 -19.66
N ARG A 95 -0.18 5.14 -20.21
CA ARG A 95 0.73 4.13 -19.64
C ARG A 95 2.15 4.63 -19.41
N GLU A 96 2.74 5.20 -20.45
CA GLU A 96 4.13 5.67 -20.40
C GLU A 96 4.26 6.92 -19.52
N GLY A 97 3.32 7.85 -19.61
CA GLY A 97 3.28 9.01 -18.74
C GLY A 97 3.03 8.64 -17.27
N PHE A 98 2.15 7.68 -16.99
CA PHE A 98 1.94 7.15 -15.64
C PHE A 98 3.23 6.59 -15.04
N LYS A 99 3.97 5.74 -15.77
CA LYS A 99 5.25 5.19 -15.29
C LYS A 99 6.30 6.28 -15.05
N LYS A 100 6.36 7.31 -15.91
CA LYS A 100 7.25 8.47 -15.71
C LYS A 100 6.88 9.26 -14.46
N ARG A 101 5.59 9.49 -14.19
CA ARG A 101 5.14 10.20 -12.97
C ARG A 101 5.39 9.37 -11.72
N LEU A 102 5.18 8.06 -11.78
CA LEU A 102 5.54 7.16 -10.68
C LEU A 102 7.06 7.17 -10.43
N ASP A 103 7.89 7.12 -11.46
CA ASP A 103 9.35 7.26 -11.32
C ASP A 103 9.72 8.61 -10.70
N GLN A 104 9.11 9.70 -11.15
CA GLN A 104 9.34 11.04 -10.57
C GLN A 104 8.93 11.10 -9.09
N TYR A 105 7.79 10.50 -8.72
CA TYR A 105 7.39 10.37 -7.33
C TYR A 105 8.45 9.59 -6.52
N LEU A 106 8.92 8.45 -7.02
CA LEU A 106 9.95 7.64 -6.37
C LEU A 106 11.29 8.39 -6.24
N GLN A 107 11.65 9.22 -7.22
CA GLN A 107 12.82 10.10 -7.13
C GLN A 107 12.67 11.13 -6.03
N ILE A 108 11.50 11.78 -5.93
CA ILE A 108 11.20 12.75 -4.87
C ILE A 108 11.28 12.07 -3.50
N SER A 109 10.58 10.96 -3.32
CA SER A 109 10.55 10.21 -2.08
C SER A 109 11.95 9.79 -1.63
N ASN A 110 12.76 9.28 -2.57
CA ASN A 110 14.14 8.85 -2.29
C ASN A 110 15.06 10.00 -1.88
N ARG A 111 14.89 11.22 -2.42
CA ARG A 111 15.65 12.41 -1.97
C ARG A 111 15.44 12.72 -0.49
N HIS A 112 14.27 12.43 0.03
CA HIS A 112 13.91 12.56 1.45
C HIS A 112 14.26 11.33 2.30
N GLY A 113 14.99 10.34 1.72
CA GLY A 113 15.35 9.10 2.42
C GLY A 113 14.16 8.18 2.69
N ILE A 114 13.09 8.29 1.93
CA ILE A 114 11.82 7.59 2.11
C ILE A 114 11.67 6.53 1.01
N LYS A 115 11.42 5.28 1.39
CA LYS A 115 11.02 4.20 0.48
C LYS A 115 9.50 4.13 0.37
N THR A 116 9.01 3.49 -0.70
CA THR A 116 7.57 3.45 -0.99
C THR A 116 7.01 2.04 -0.94
N ILE A 117 5.89 1.86 -0.26
CA ILE A 117 4.99 0.70 -0.39
C ILE A 117 3.95 1.07 -1.44
N LEU A 118 3.88 0.33 -2.53
CA LEU A 118 2.93 0.59 -3.62
C LEU A 118 1.73 -0.35 -3.52
N VAL A 119 0.53 0.21 -3.48
CA VAL A 119 -0.74 -0.52 -3.41
C VAL A 119 -1.37 -0.57 -4.80
N PHE A 120 -1.77 -1.78 -5.26
CA PHE A 120 -2.42 -1.93 -6.56
C PHE A 120 -3.95 -1.79 -6.48
N PHE A 121 -4.61 -2.70 -5.78
CA PHE A 121 -6.07 -2.77 -5.71
C PHE A 121 -6.60 -2.33 -4.35
N ASP A 122 -7.86 -1.89 -4.33
CA ASP A 122 -8.50 -1.34 -3.13
C ASP A 122 -10.02 -1.51 -3.17
N ASP A 123 -10.60 -2.11 -2.14
CA ASP A 123 -12.06 -2.30 -2.02
C ASP A 123 -12.75 -1.18 -1.23
N CYS A 124 -12.03 -0.09 -0.88
CA CYS A 124 -12.56 0.93 0.01
C CYS A 124 -13.28 2.06 -0.73
N TRP A 125 -14.36 2.55 -0.12
CA TRP A 125 -15.13 3.76 -0.43
C TRP A 125 -15.91 3.69 -1.75
N ASN A 126 -15.71 4.65 -2.66
CA ASN A 126 -16.60 4.86 -3.80
C ASN A 126 -16.31 3.87 -4.93
N ASP A 127 -17.35 3.26 -5.45
CA ASP A 127 -17.30 2.30 -6.55
C ASP A 127 -17.29 2.95 -7.94
N THR A 128 -17.67 4.24 -8.00
CA THR A 128 -17.77 4.98 -9.27
C THR A 128 -16.56 5.88 -9.43
N TYR A 129 -15.89 5.75 -10.57
CA TYR A 129 -14.73 6.55 -10.92
C TYR A 129 -14.66 6.78 -12.43
N GLN A 130 -13.92 7.80 -12.83
CA GLN A 130 -13.61 8.07 -14.24
C GLN A 130 -12.28 8.79 -14.37
N ALA A 131 -11.65 8.69 -15.56
CA ALA A 131 -10.48 9.48 -15.90
C ALA A 131 -10.83 10.98 -16.02
N GLY A 132 -9.84 11.84 -15.89
CA GLY A 132 -9.98 13.29 -16.01
C GLY A 132 -10.26 13.99 -14.69
N LYS A 133 -11.01 15.09 -14.72
CA LYS A 133 -11.27 15.91 -13.54
C LYS A 133 -12.01 15.11 -12.48
N GLN A 134 -11.44 15.10 -11.28
CA GLN A 134 -12.06 14.46 -10.12
C GLN A 134 -13.07 15.39 -9.45
N PRO A 135 -14.05 14.84 -8.68
CA PRO A 135 -15.02 15.66 -7.97
C PRO A 135 -14.35 16.50 -6.87
N GLU A 136 -14.97 17.61 -6.51
CA GLU A 136 -14.57 18.34 -5.31
C GLU A 136 -14.94 17.55 -4.03
N PRO A 137 -14.15 17.69 -2.95
CA PRO A 137 -14.46 17.04 -1.68
C PRO A 137 -15.81 17.46 -1.15
N LYS A 138 -16.63 16.50 -0.70
CA LYS A 138 -17.85 16.80 0.04
C LYS A 138 -17.45 17.32 1.44
N PRO A 139 -17.88 18.54 1.82
CA PRO A 139 -17.54 19.11 3.12
C PRO A 139 -17.88 18.17 4.27
N GLY A 140 -16.92 17.97 5.18
CA GLY A 140 -17.13 17.16 6.39
C GLY A 140 -17.26 15.65 6.19
N VAL A 141 -17.03 15.14 4.99
CA VAL A 141 -17.14 13.71 4.66
C VAL A 141 -15.76 13.11 4.40
N HIS A 142 -15.37 12.17 5.25
CA HIS A 142 -14.12 11.42 5.12
C HIS A 142 -14.05 10.69 3.77
N ASN A 143 -12.91 10.78 3.09
CA ASN A 143 -12.62 10.08 1.81
C ASN A 143 -13.76 10.20 0.78
N SER A 144 -14.45 11.33 0.74
CA SER A 144 -15.65 11.50 -0.08
C SER A 144 -15.42 11.29 -1.58
N GLY A 145 -14.19 11.42 -2.06
CA GLY A 145 -13.80 11.20 -3.44
C GLY A 145 -12.78 10.08 -3.63
N TRP A 146 -12.41 9.35 -2.59
CA TRP A 146 -11.56 8.15 -2.68
C TRP A 146 -12.26 7.06 -3.49
N VAL A 147 -11.55 6.39 -4.38
CA VAL A 147 -12.16 5.44 -5.32
C VAL A 147 -11.54 4.06 -5.20
N ARG A 148 -12.37 3.03 -5.39
CA ARG A 148 -11.92 1.63 -5.45
C ARG A 148 -11.14 1.35 -6.71
N ASP A 149 -10.25 0.37 -6.64
CA ASP A 149 -9.59 -0.23 -7.79
C ASP A 149 -9.64 -1.77 -7.67
N PRO A 150 -10.26 -2.50 -8.62
CA PRO A 150 -10.84 -2.03 -9.88
C PRO A 150 -12.31 -1.60 -9.78
N GLY A 151 -12.95 -1.68 -8.61
CA GLY A 151 -14.39 -1.46 -8.43
C GLY A 151 -15.26 -2.66 -8.85
N THR A 152 -16.53 -2.66 -8.40
CA THR A 152 -17.45 -3.82 -8.51
C THR A 152 -17.73 -4.21 -9.96
N MET A 153 -17.78 -3.25 -10.88
CA MET A 153 -18.04 -3.49 -12.30
C MET A 153 -16.97 -4.39 -12.95
N LEU A 154 -15.72 -4.22 -12.56
CA LEU A 154 -14.60 -4.96 -13.14
C LEU A 154 -14.18 -6.17 -12.29
N LEU A 155 -14.44 -6.15 -10.99
CA LEU A 155 -13.95 -7.14 -10.04
C LEU A 155 -14.24 -8.60 -10.44
N ASN A 156 -15.43 -8.86 -10.96
CA ASN A 156 -15.90 -10.20 -11.33
C ASN A 156 -16.18 -10.34 -12.84
N HIS A 157 -15.78 -9.38 -13.66
CA HIS A 157 -16.01 -9.45 -15.10
C HIS A 157 -14.86 -10.21 -15.78
N PRO A 158 -15.11 -11.33 -16.47
CA PRO A 158 -14.05 -12.16 -17.06
C PRO A 158 -13.10 -11.38 -17.99
N ASP A 159 -13.64 -10.43 -18.75
CA ASP A 159 -12.86 -9.65 -19.71
C ASP A 159 -11.97 -8.58 -19.07
N SER A 160 -12.17 -8.27 -17.78
CA SER A 160 -11.34 -7.29 -17.06
C SER A 160 -9.99 -7.88 -16.62
N LEU A 161 -9.95 -9.16 -16.23
CA LEU A 161 -8.76 -9.80 -15.70
C LEU A 161 -7.53 -9.68 -16.62
N PRO A 162 -7.62 -9.86 -17.95
CA PRO A 162 -6.46 -9.69 -18.82
C PRO A 162 -5.94 -8.24 -18.89
N MET A 163 -6.81 -7.25 -18.71
CA MET A 163 -6.39 -5.84 -18.64
C MET A 163 -5.72 -5.53 -17.31
N LEU A 164 -6.28 -6.00 -16.19
CA LEU A 164 -5.73 -5.83 -14.85
C LEU A 164 -4.39 -6.58 -14.71
N GLU A 165 -4.27 -7.77 -15.30
CA GLU A 165 -2.99 -8.50 -15.38
C GLU A 165 -1.92 -7.69 -16.09
N ARG A 166 -2.25 -7.12 -17.26
CA ARG A 166 -1.31 -6.26 -18.00
C ARG A 166 -0.88 -5.05 -17.18
N TYR A 167 -1.82 -4.41 -16.47
CA TYR A 167 -1.53 -3.28 -15.58
C TYR A 167 -0.52 -3.66 -14.50
N VAL A 168 -0.82 -4.70 -13.73
CA VAL A 168 0.06 -5.16 -12.64
C VAL A 168 1.43 -5.57 -13.16
N LYS A 169 1.46 -6.40 -14.22
CA LYS A 169 2.72 -6.91 -14.78
C LYS A 169 3.56 -5.81 -15.43
N ASP A 170 2.97 -4.84 -16.13
CA ASP A 170 3.70 -3.73 -16.74
C ASP A 170 4.37 -2.86 -15.69
N VAL A 171 3.62 -2.44 -14.66
CA VAL A 171 4.15 -1.62 -13.57
C VAL A 171 5.22 -2.39 -12.79
N MET A 172 4.92 -3.61 -12.34
CA MET A 172 5.87 -4.39 -11.57
C MET A 172 7.13 -4.74 -12.36
N THR A 173 7.02 -5.08 -13.66
CA THR A 173 8.19 -5.40 -14.49
C THR A 173 9.09 -4.18 -14.67
N THR A 174 8.50 -2.99 -14.83
CA THR A 174 9.25 -1.74 -14.93
C THR A 174 10.10 -1.47 -13.67
N PHE A 175 9.56 -1.76 -12.49
CA PHE A 175 10.17 -1.40 -11.21
C PHE A 175 10.60 -2.60 -10.34
N LYS A 176 10.63 -3.83 -10.88
CA LYS A 176 10.86 -5.06 -10.10
C LYS A 176 12.17 -5.13 -9.30
N ASN A 177 13.16 -4.33 -9.67
CA ASN A 177 14.46 -4.29 -9.00
C ASN A 177 14.77 -2.90 -8.42
N ASP A 178 13.77 -2.05 -8.31
CA ASP A 178 13.93 -0.68 -7.82
C ASP A 178 14.00 -0.64 -6.30
N GLU A 179 15.17 -0.28 -5.76
CA GLU A 179 15.42 -0.24 -4.31
C GLU A 179 14.66 0.88 -3.57
N ARG A 180 14.06 1.84 -4.31
CA ARG A 180 13.19 2.88 -3.76
C ARG A 180 11.83 2.30 -3.34
N ILE A 181 11.45 1.14 -3.89
CA ILE A 181 10.25 0.40 -3.51
C ILE A 181 10.59 -0.55 -2.35
N LEU A 182 9.88 -0.38 -1.25
CA LEU A 182 10.04 -1.20 -0.05
C LEU A 182 9.28 -2.52 -0.17
N LEU A 183 8.03 -2.46 -0.64
CA LEU A 183 7.08 -3.57 -0.65
C LEU A 183 6.05 -3.34 -1.75
N TRP A 184 5.58 -4.42 -2.38
CA TRP A 184 4.37 -4.43 -3.20
C TRP A 184 3.19 -4.90 -2.37
N ASP A 185 2.25 -4.00 -2.08
CA ASP A 185 0.97 -4.29 -1.43
C ASP A 185 -0.07 -4.53 -2.52
N LEU A 186 -0.43 -5.79 -2.70
CA LEU A 186 -1.19 -6.19 -3.88
C LEU A 186 -2.66 -5.82 -3.82
N TYR A 187 -3.22 -5.73 -2.60
CA TYR A 187 -4.63 -5.44 -2.43
C TYR A 187 -4.91 -4.86 -1.04
N ASN A 188 -5.43 -3.64 -1.01
CA ASN A 188 -5.90 -3.01 0.21
C ASN A 188 -7.29 -3.53 0.59
N GLU A 189 -7.39 -4.01 1.82
CA GLU A 189 -8.65 -4.41 2.46
C GLU A 189 -9.60 -5.25 1.59
N PRO A 190 -9.12 -6.37 0.98
CA PRO A 190 -9.98 -7.19 0.14
C PRO A 190 -11.22 -7.62 0.92
N GLY A 191 -12.38 -7.54 0.24
CA GLY A 191 -13.69 -7.84 0.83
C GLY A 191 -14.34 -6.68 1.58
N ASN A 192 -13.71 -5.52 1.67
CA ASN A 192 -14.32 -4.31 2.25
C ASN A 192 -15.59 -3.91 1.47
N SER A 193 -16.31 -2.93 2.00
CA SER A 193 -17.53 -2.36 1.41
C SER A 193 -18.60 -3.42 1.07
N GLY A 194 -18.61 -4.54 1.81
CA GLY A 194 -19.56 -5.62 1.63
C GLY A 194 -19.24 -6.58 0.48
N LEU A 195 -18.06 -6.48 -0.13
CA LEU A 195 -17.64 -7.38 -1.20
C LEU A 195 -17.34 -8.79 -0.70
N LEU A 196 -16.77 -8.92 0.51
CA LEU A 196 -16.47 -10.22 1.12
C LEU A 196 -15.70 -11.14 0.16
N ASP A 197 -16.12 -12.41 0.04
CA ASP A 197 -15.46 -13.41 -0.80
C ASP A 197 -15.48 -13.09 -2.32
N LYS A 198 -16.23 -12.07 -2.74
CA LYS A 198 -16.20 -11.62 -4.14
C LYS A 198 -14.82 -11.08 -4.56
N SER A 199 -14.00 -10.63 -3.60
CA SER A 199 -12.64 -10.16 -3.85
C SER A 199 -11.62 -11.30 -3.99
N MET A 200 -11.96 -12.54 -3.57
CA MET A 200 -11.05 -13.68 -3.57
C MET A 200 -10.48 -14.03 -4.96
N PRO A 201 -11.26 -14.05 -6.06
CA PRO A 201 -10.72 -14.35 -7.39
C PRO A 201 -9.61 -13.38 -7.82
N LEU A 202 -9.83 -12.07 -7.66
CA LEU A 202 -8.82 -11.06 -8.00
C LEU A 202 -7.62 -11.12 -7.04
N LEU A 203 -7.86 -11.34 -5.75
CA LEU A 203 -6.79 -11.51 -4.76
C LEU A 203 -5.85 -12.67 -5.15
N LYS A 204 -6.39 -13.82 -5.53
CA LYS A 204 -5.60 -14.96 -6.02
C LYS A 204 -4.86 -14.63 -7.31
N ALA A 205 -5.53 -13.97 -8.24
CA ALA A 205 -4.98 -13.61 -9.53
C ALA A 205 -3.80 -12.65 -9.39
N VAL A 206 -3.92 -11.58 -8.61
CA VAL A 206 -2.86 -10.58 -8.44
C VAL A 206 -1.62 -11.19 -7.77
N PHE A 207 -1.76 -12.08 -6.79
CA PHE A 207 -0.62 -12.83 -6.24
C PHE A 207 0.08 -13.68 -7.31
N SER A 208 -0.69 -14.40 -8.15
CA SER A 208 -0.14 -15.18 -9.25
C SER A 208 0.63 -14.30 -10.25
N TRP A 209 0.07 -13.16 -10.64
CA TRP A 209 0.72 -12.21 -11.57
C TRP A 209 1.99 -11.62 -10.99
N ALA A 210 1.97 -11.22 -9.73
CA ALA A 210 3.13 -10.67 -9.03
C ALA A 210 4.25 -11.71 -8.89
N ARG A 211 3.92 -12.96 -8.53
CA ARG A 211 4.89 -14.05 -8.48
C ARG A 211 5.51 -14.34 -9.85
N ALA A 212 4.74 -14.26 -10.93
CA ALA A 212 5.25 -14.44 -12.29
C ALA A 212 6.27 -13.35 -12.70
N VAL A 213 6.12 -12.10 -12.20
CA VAL A 213 7.11 -11.03 -12.40
C VAL A 213 8.38 -11.27 -11.59
N ASN A 214 8.29 -11.91 -10.43
CA ASN A 214 9.39 -12.20 -9.53
C ASN A 214 10.21 -10.95 -9.12
N PRO A 215 9.60 -9.99 -8.43
CA PRO A 215 10.29 -8.78 -7.99
C PRO A 215 11.33 -9.09 -6.91
N SER A 216 12.33 -8.20 -6.76
CA SER A 216 13.30 -8.28 -5.67
C SER A 216 12.74 -7.87 -4.31
N GLN A 217 11.65 -7.11 -4.31
CA GLN A 217 10.92 -6.69 -3.11
C GLN A 217 9.92 -7.77 -2.69
N PRO A 218 9.56 -7.84 -1.39
CA PRO A 218 8.48 -8.72 -0.93
C PRO A 218 7.13 -8.27 -1.47
N ILE A 219 6.20 -9.23 -1.56
CA ILE A 219 4.80 -8.97 -1.87
C ILE A 219 3.92 -9.34 -0.69
N SER A 220 2.84 -8.58 -0.48
CA SER A 220 1.87 -8.79 0.60
C SER A 220 0.47 -8.31 0.18
N ALA A 221 -0.53 -8.69 0.97
CA ALA A 221 -1.83 -8.04 1.04
C ALA A 221 -2.30 -8.08 2.49
N GLY A 222 -2.69 -6.93 3.05
CA GLY A 222 -2.88 -6.78 4.48
C GLY A 222 -4.22 -7.30 4.98
N VAL A 223 -4.20 -8.07 6.09
CA VAL A 223 -5.42 -8.44 6.80
C VAL A 223 -5.94 -7.24 7.61
N TRP A 224 -7.24 -6.99 7.55
CA TRP A 224 -7.83 -5.79 8.14
C TRP A 224 -9.05 -6.08 9.03
N SER A 225 -9.76 -7.17 8.79
CA SER A 225 -10.96 -7.56 9.54
C SER A 225 -10.83 -8.98 10.08
N TRP A 226 -11.10 -9.15 11.37
CA TRP A 226 -11.04 -10.42 12.08
C TRP A 226 -12.42 -11.05 12.30
N SER A 227 -13.44 -10.53 11.60
CA SER A 227 -14.76 -11.15 11.55
C SER A 227 -14.70 -12.50 10.84
N ASN A 228 -15.51 -13.46 11.29
CA ASN A 228 -15.60 -14.80 10.68
C ASN A 228 -15.91 -14.77 9.18
N LYS A 229 -16.50 -13.68 8.69
CA LYS A 229 -16.78 -13.46 7.26
C LYS A 229 -15.52 -13.31 6.41
N PHE A 230 -14.36 -13.03 7.02
CA PHE A 230 -13.07 -12.82 6.36
C PHE A 230 -12.10 -13.98 6.55
N THR A 231 -12.52 -15.09 7.17
CA THR A 231 -11.65 -16.22 7.51
C THR A 231 -10.86 -16.73 6.31
N GLU A 232 -11.50 -16.95 5.17
CA GLU A 232 -10.86 -17.49 3.97
C GLU A 232 -9.94 -16.45 3.30
N LEU A 233 -10.36 -15.17 3.27
CA LEU A 233 -9.52 -14.06 2.78
C LEU A 233 -8.26 -13.92 3.64
N ASN A 234 -8.42 -13.86 4.96
CA ASN A 234 -7.30 -13.73 5.90
C ASN A 234 -6.35 -14.92 5.79
N LYS A 235 -6.88 -16.14 5.72
CA LYS A 235 -6.07 -17.34 5.53
C LYS A 235 -5.23 -17.24 4.27
N PHE A 236 -5.84 -16.89 3.14
CA PHE A 236 -5.11 -16.75 1.88
C PHE A 236 -4.03 -15.67 1.95
N GLN A 237 -4.33 -14.47 2.51
CA GLN A 237 -3.38 -13.38 2.66
C GLN A 237 -2.19 -13.77 3.53
N LEU A 238 -2.43 -14.38 4.70
CA LEU A 238 -1.39 -14.80 5.64
C LEU A 238 -0.50 -15.92 5.07
N GLU A 239 -1.08 -16.87 4.33
CA GLU A 239 -0.35 -17.99 3.74
C GLU A 239 0.46 -17.62 2.48
N ASN A 240 0.09 -16.52 1.76
CA ASN A 240 0.70 -16.18 0.48
C ASN A 240 1.59 -14.93 0.51
N SER A 241 1.58 -14.15 1.59
CA SER A 241 2.42 -12.96 1.76
C SER A 241 3.84 -13.31 2.20
N ASP A 242 4.83 -12.59 1.67
CA ASP A 242 6.23 -12.73 2.07
C ASP A 242 6.48 -12.12 3.45
N VAL A 243 5.85 -10.98 3.73
CA VAL A 243 5.78 -10.30 5.01
C VAL A 243 4.31 -10.07 5.37
N ILE A 244 3.96 -10.08 6.63
CA ILE A 244 2.57 -9.88 7.04
C ILE A 244 2.32 -8.39 7.22
N THR A 245 1.43 -7.85 6.40
CA THR A 245 0.86 -6.52 6.57
C THR A 245 -0.52 -6.63 7.20
N TYR A 246 -0.91 -5.67 8.05
CA TYR A 246 -2.21 -5.69 8.71
C TYR A 246 -2.65 -4.30 9.14
N HIS A 247 -3.96 -4.14 9.41
CA HIS A 247 -4.55 -2.91 9.93
C HIS A 247 -5.10 -3.11 11.33
N HIS A 248 -4.95 -2.09 12.20
CA HIS A 248 -5.59 -2.08 13.50
C HIS A 248 -5.80 -0.66 14.03
N TYR A 249 -7.06 -0.28 14.21
CA TYR A 249 -7.45 1.06 14.64
C TYR A 249 -8.02 1.13 16.07
N GLY A 250 -7.85 0.07 16.84
CA GLY A 250 -8.37 0.00 18.22
C GLY A 250 -7.31 0.26 19.30
N TYR A 251 -7.73 0.07 20.54
CA TYR A 251 -6.91 0.23 21.73
C TYR A 251 -5.72 -0.74 21.77
N ILE A 252 -4.67 -0.34 22.50
CA ILE A 252 -3.38 -1.03 22.59
C ILE A 252 -3.50 -2.49 23.03
N ASP A 253 -4.39 -2.83 23.97
CA ASP A 253 -4.50 -4.20 24.47
C ASP A 253 -5.00 -5.16 23.38
N LYS A 254 -6.00 -4.75 22.61
CA LYS A 254 -6.49 -5.53 21.48
C LYS A 254 -5.45 -5.64 20.37
N HIS A 255 -4.67 -4.59 20.17
CA HIS A 255 -3.57 -4.62 19.22
C HIS A 255 -2.49 -5.63 19.62
N LYS A 256 -2.13 -5.68 20.91
CA LYS A 256 -1.17 -6.67 21.44
C LYS A 256 -1.68 -8.11 21.31
N GLU A 257 -2.98 -8.35 21.57
CA GLU A 257 -3.60 -9.67 21.36
C GLU A 257 -3.43 -10.10 19.90
N LEU A 258 -3.74 -9.22 18.96
CA LEU A 258 -3.59 -9.46 17.52
C LEU A 258 -2.13 -9.76 17.13
N ILE A 259 -1.18 -8.96 17.59
CA ILE A 259 0.25 -9.16 17.33
C ILE A 259 0.68 -10.56 17.79
N LYS A 260 0.23 -11.01 18.97
CA LYS A 260 0.53 -12.35 19.47
C LYS A 260 0.06 -13.45 18.53
N ASP A 261 -1.10 -13.28 17.90
CA ASP A 261 -1.62 -14.25 16.94
C ASP A 261 -0.85 -14.20 15.61
N LEU A 262 -0.55 -13.02 15.09
CA LEU A 262 0.20 -12.85 13.85
C LEU A 262 1.64 -13.39 13.95
N ARG A 263 2.28 -13.31 15.12
CA ARG A 263 3.63 -13.84 15.34
C ARG A 263 3.74 -15.36 15.18
N LYS A 264 2.63 -16.09 15.25
CA LYS A 264 2.59 -17.55 15.01
C LYS A 264 3.02 -17.92 13.59
N HIS A 265 2.95 -16.98 12.65
CA HIS A 265 3.39 -17.17 11.27
C HIS A 265 4.90 -17.04 11.07
N ASN A 266 5.67 -16.64 12.11
CA ASN A 266 7.13 -16.48 12.09
C ASN A 266 7.64 -15.58 10.94
N ARG A 267 6.88 -14.54 10.59
CA ARG A 267 7.21 -13.55 9.55
C ARG A 267 7.29 -12.15 10.12
N PRO A 268 8.03 -11.22 9.49
CA PRO A 268 8.00 -9.80 9.87
C PRO A 268 6.58 -9.25 9.78
N LEU A 269 6.26 -8.34 10.70
CA LEU A 269 4.97 -7.66 10.76
C LEU A 269 5.12 -6.18 10.40
N ILE A 270 4.21 -5.67 9.61
CA ILE A 270 4.07 -4.23 9.31
C ILE A 270 2.60 -3.85 9.50
N CYS A 271 2.31 -3.02 10.49
CA CYS A 271 1.00 -2.40 10.64
C CYS A 271 0.88 -1.29 9.60
N THR A 272 0.20 -1.57 8.49
CA THR A 272 0.10 -0.66 7.34
C THR A 272 -0.99 0.39 7.49
N GLU A 273 -1.83 0.24 8.52
CA GLU A 273 -2.77 1.27 8.94
C GLU A 273 -3.04 1.20 10.45
N TYR A 274 -2.84 2.33 11.12
CA TYR A 274 -3.23 2.58 12.50
C TYR A 274 -3.47 4.09 12.67
N MET A 275 -3.77 4.52 13.86
CA MET A 275 -4.03 5.89 14.28
C MET A 275 -5.39 6.40 13.84
N ALA A 276 -6.32 6.32 14.77
CA ALA A 276 -7.64 6.94 14.70
C ALA A 276 -7.95 7.46 16.11
N ARG A 277 -7.82 8.77 16.31
CA ARG A 277 -7.82 9.35 17.66
C ARG A 277 -9.08 9.01 18.47
N ARG A 278 -10.25 9.10 17.84
CA ARG A 278 -11.52 8.77 18.49
C ARG A 278 -11.62 7.31 18.91
N ASN A 279 -10.92 6.41 18.23
CA ASN A 279 -10.93 4.97 18.51
C ASN A 279 -9.86 4.56 19.54
N GLY A 280 -9.10 5.53 20.08
CA GLY A 280 -8.04 5.25 21.06
C GLY A 280 -6.75 4.68 20.46
N SER A 281 -6.64 4.62 19.15
CA SER A 281 -5.40 4.29 18.44
C SER A 281 -4.60 5.57 18.24
N LEU A 282 -3.63 5.82 19.13
CA LEU A 282 -2.92 7.10 19.24
C LEU A 282 -1.42 6.93 18.97
N PHE A 283 -0.76 7.98 18.51
CA PHE A 283 0.71 8.00 18.38
C PHE A 283 1.42 7.72 19.71
N GLN A 284 0.91 8.30 20.81
CA GLN A 284 1.53 8.17 22.14
C GLN A 284 1.47 6.75 22.71
N THR A 285 0.53 5.93 22.27
CA THR A 285 0.33 4.57 22.81
C THR A 285 0.73 3.47 21.83
N ILE A 286 0.33 3.60 20.57
CA ILE A 286 0.52 2.54 19.57
C ILE A 286 1.93 2.58 18.97
N MET A 287 2.42 3.77 18.60
CA MET A 287 3.72 3.87 17.93
C MET A 287 4.91 3.39 18.80
N PRO A 288 4.99 3.74 20.11
CA PRO A 288 6.03 3.18 21.00
C PRO A 288 5.94 1.65 21.12
N MET A 289 4.73 1.11 21.21
CA MET A 289 4.51 -0.34 21.28
C MET A 289 4.99 -1.03 19.99
N LEU A 290 4.62 -0.53 18.82
CA LEU A 290 5.08 -1.09 17.53
C LEU A 290 6.61 -1.02 17.41
N LYS A 291 7.23 0.08 17.87
CA LYS A 291 8.70 0.20 17.90
C LYS A 291 9.33 -0.84 18.82
N ALA A 292 8.82 -0.99 20.04
CA ALA A 292 9.35 -1.95 21.03
C ALA A 292 9.23 -3.41 20.54
N GLU A 293 8.15 -3.71 19.80
CA GLU A 293 7.90 -5.00 19.17
C GLU A 293 8.64 -5.19 17.83
N ASN A 294 9.42 -4.20 17.37
CA ASN A 294 10.06 -4.18 16.05
C ASN A 294 9.09 -4.46 14.90
N ILE A 295 7.92 -3.81 14.93
CA ILE A 295 6.86 -3.90 13.92
C ILE A 295 6.85 -2.60 13.12
N GLY A 296 6.74 -2.70 11.81
CA GLY A 296 6.59 -1.53 10.94
C GLY A 296 5.32 -0.74 11.30
N ALA A 297 5.41 0.59 11.36
CA ALA A 297 4.35 1.49 11.84
C ALA A 297 3.99 2.50 10.75
N ILE A 298 2.92 2.26 9.99
CA ILE A 298 2.43 3.13 8.92
C ILE A 298 1.04 3.64 9.32
N ASN A 299 0.94 4.89 9.73
CA ASN A 299 -0.36 5.46 10.12
C ASN A 299 -1.20 5.88 8.90
N TRP A 300 -2.51 5.94 9.07
CA TRP A 300 -3.41 6.59 8.11
C TRP A 300 -3.45 8.09 8.34
N GLY A 301 -3.39 8.88 7.22
CA GLY A 301 -3.44 10.34 7.26
C GLY A 301 -2.09 11.00 7.56
N PHE A 302 -1.81 12.09 6.83
CA PHE A 302 -0.56 12.84 7.00
C PHE A 302 -0.80 14.35 6.95
N VAL A 303 -1.23 14.88 5.81
CA VAL A 303 -1.53 16.30 5.63
C VAL A 303 -3.01 16.46 5.31
N SER A 304 -3.71 17.28 6.08
CA SER A 304 -5.10 17.63 5.84
C SER A 304 -5.27 18.19 4.42
N GLY A 305 -6.11 17.55 3.63
CA GLY A 305 -6.26 17.86 2.22
C GLY A 305 -7.63 17.52 1.67
N LYS A 306 -7.68 17.29 0.36
CA LYS A 306 -8.93 16.92 -0.34
C LYS A 306 -9.50 15.58 0.09
N THR A 307 -8.70 14.69 0.70
CA THR A 307 -9.17 13.41 1.24
C THR A 307 -10.09 13.56 2.45
N ASN A 308 -10.05 14.71 3.12
CA ASN A 308 -10.89 14.96 4.32
C ASN A 308 -10.66 13.98 5.48
N THR A 309 -9.46 13.45 5.63
CA THR A 309 -9.10 12.44 6.63
C THR A 309 -9.07 12.97 8.08
N ILE A 310 -9.24 14.28 8.26
CA ILE A 310 -9.50 14.88 9.58
C ILE A 310 -10.89 14.52 10.14
N PHE A 311 -11.86 14.17 9.29
CA PHE A 311 -13.21 13.76 9.71
C PHE A 311 -13.26 12.25 10.00
N ALA A 312 -14.21 11.83 10.83
CA ALA A 312 -14.41 10.43 11.15
C ALA A 312 -15.17 9.69 10.04
N TRP A 313 -14.98 8.37 9.96
CA TRP A 313 -15.56 7.51 8.92
C TRP A 313 -17.09 7.52 8.92
N ASP A 314 -17.69 7.58 10.10
CA ASP A 314 -19.11 7.29 10.37
C ASP A 314 -19.90 8.49 10.87
N THR A 315 -19.27 9.66 11.02
CA THR A 315 -19.88 10.84 11.59
C THR A 315 -19.55 12.07 10.74
N PRO A 316 -20.18 12.22 9.55
CA PRO A 316 -19.98 13.40 8.71
C PRO A 316 -20.42 14.67 9.44
N ILE A 317 -19.69 15.78 9.19
CA ILE A 317 -20.02 17.11 9.70
C ILE A 317 -20.59 17.94 8.54
N ALA A 318 -21.90 18.01 8.42
CA ALA A 318 -22.61 18.51 7.25
C ALA A 318 -22.20 19.91 6.76
N ASN A 319 -21.77 20.80 7.66
CA ASN A 319 -21.28 22.13 7.31
C ASN A 319 -19.78 22.20 7.01
N GLY A 320 -19.07 21.04 7.07
CA GLY A 320 -17.63 20.95 6.83
C GLY A 320 -16.77 21.70 7.85
N LYS A 321 -17.33 22.08 9.01
CA LYS A 321 -16.55 22.73 10.08
C LYS A 321 -15.44 21.78 10.54
N GLU A 322 -14.24 22.30 10.69
CA GLU A 322 -13.11 21.55 11.25
C GLU A 322 -13.48 20.93 12.59
N PRO A 323 -13.30 19.60 12.80
CA PRO A 323 -13.59 18.96 14.07
C PRO A 323 -12.59 19.38 15.14
N GLU A 324 -13.04 19.48 16.40
CA GLU A 324 -12.15 19.77 17.53
C GLU A 324 -11.06 18.70 17.70
N LEU A 325 -11.44 17.43 17.49
CA LEU A 325 -10.52 16.29 17.46
C LEU A 325 -10.42 15.75 16.02
N TRP A 326 -9.28 15.95 15.40
CA TRP A 326 -9.01 15.35 14.10
C TRP A 326 -8.93 13.83 14.19
N PHE A 327 -9.45 13.17 13.17
CA PHE A 327 -9.52 11.72 13.19
C PHE A 327 -8.14 11.09 12.90
N HIS A 328 -7.43 11.56 11.86
CA HIS A 328 -6.14 10.99 11.45
C HIS A 328 -4.99 12.01 11.30
N ASP A 329 -5.10 13.00 10.44
CA ASP A 329 -3.96 13.78 9.93
C ASP A 329 -3.05 14.39 11.01
N ILE A 330 -1.77 14.59 10.64
CA ILE A 330 -0.73 15.15 11.50
C ILE A 330 -0.60 16.66 11.27
N TYR A 331 -0.59 17.06 10.00
CA TYR A 331 -0.30 18.46 9.60
C TYR A 331 -1.47 19.11 8.89
N ARG A 332 -1.55 20.45 9.04
CA ARG A 332 -2.34 21.31 8.17
C ARG A 332 -1.63 21.50 6.84
N LYS A 333 -2.33 22.07 5.84
CA LYS A 333 -1.77 22.35 4.49
C LYS A 333 -0.55 23.30 4.50
N ASP A 334 -0.40 24.10 5.54
CA ASP A 334 0.71 25.02 5.73
C ASP A 334 1.89 24.42 6.50
N GLY A 335 1.79 23.13 6.91
CA GLY A 335 2.79 22.42 7.68
C GLY A 335 2.70 22.64 9.19
N THR A 336 1.72 23.38 9.69
CA THR A 336 1.49 23.48 11.13
C THR A 336 0.88 22.19 11.66
N PRO A 337 1.35 21.65 12.80
CA PRO A 337 0.81 20.42 13.34
C PRO A 337 -0.59 20.60 13.91
N PHE A 338 -1.43 19.57 13.82
CA PHE A 338 -2.65 19.49 14.61
C PHE A 338 -2.35 19.44 16.10
N SER A 339 -1.37 18.61 16.48
CA SER A 339 -0.91 18.46 17.87
C SER A 339 0.62 18.44 17.93
N GLN A 340 1.21 19.46 18.57
CA GLN A 340 2.66 19.51 18.78
C GLN A 340 3.14 18.31 19.60
N ASN A 341 2.38 17.88 20.61
CA ASN A 341 2.72 16.72 21.44
C ASN A 341 2.85 15.42 20.63
N GLU A 342 2.03 15.23 19.57
CA GLU A 342 2.15 14.08 18.68
C GLU A 342 3.41 14.16 17.82
N VAL A 343 3.71 15.33 17.28
CA VAL A 343 4.94 15.58 16.54
C VAL A 343 6.17 15.31 17.41
N ASP A 344 6.17 15.80 18.63
CA ASP A 344 7.27 15.57 19.59
C ASP A 344 7.41 14.08 19.95
N THR A 345 6.28 13.37 20.10
CA THR A 345 6.26 11.92 20.32
C THR A 345 6.89 11.18 19.13
N ILE A 346 6.47 11.51 17.89
CA ILE A 346 7.01 10.88 16.68
C ILE A 346 8.51 11.16 16.57
N LYS A 347 8.94 12.43 16.71
CA LYS A 347 10.36 12.81 16.64
C LYS A 347 11.19 12.11 17.71
N GLY A 348 10.72 12.04 18.95
CA GLY A 348 11.37 11.31 20.02
C GLY A 348 11.58 9.83 19.72
N LEU A 349 10.59 9.18 19.07
CA LEU A 349 10.69 7.78 18.68
C LEU A 349 11.59 7.57 17.46
N THR A 350 11.62 8.50 16.52
CA THR A 350 12.43 8.41 15.28
C THR A 350 13.86 8.90 15.46
N GLY A 351 14.17 9.57 16.57
CA GLY A 351 15.49 10.15 16.85
C GLY A 351 15.75 11.48 16.10
N LYS A 352 14.70 12.16 15.60
CA LYS A 352 14.82 13.51 15.03
C LYS A 352 14.73 14.57 16.15
N LYS A 353 15.48 15.63 15.98
CA LYS A 353 15.48 16.79 16.88
C LYS A 353 14.51 17.86 16.38
#